data_ce77c9452e4b6e5a6641256bd4b6b58c
#
_entry.id   ce77c9452e4b6e5a6641256bd4b6b58c
#
_cell.length_a   1.000
_cell.length_b   1.000
_cell.length_c   1.000
_cell.angle_alpha   90.00
_cell.angle_beta   90.00
_cell.angle_gamma   90.00
#
_symmetry.space_group_name_H-M   'P 1'
#
loop_
_entity.id
_entity.type
_entity.pdbx_description
1 polymer ?
#
loop_
_entity_poly.entity_id
_entity_poly.type
_entity_poly.pdbx_seq_one_letter_code
_entity_poly.pdbx_strand_id
1 'polypeptide(L)'
;TAVSMDGYTAYGASITKDGNKETYDCPAPYGFVMDPEIAAEAPKELAASGYADLIAKIPAAADWMLADVTGNEKIDDFSWHLVQDGLKEALSAPAEVHAGDIAYTEKLGEGLLMSGFAMQALLSSRPASGTEHQFSHCWDMENLCFEGKHVSHGFKVGIGTLASTASLEFLLEKDIENLDVDACVEAWKSWEEQEKEIREVFAGKPGHLARGLKE
;
A
#
# COMPACT_ATOMS: atom_id res chain seq x y z
N THR A 1 4.34 -19.95 -3.50
CA THR A 1 5.18 -18.79 -3.18
C THR A 1 5.04 -18.46 -1.71
N ALA A 2 6.07 -17.89 -1.13
CA ALA A 2 6.05 -17.42 0.23
C ALA A 2 5.05 -16.25 0.38
N VAL A 3 4.43 -16.11 1.53
CA VAL A 3 3.43 -15.09 1.88
C VAL A 3 4.09 -13.71 2.04
N SER A 4 4.60 -13.13 0.97
CA SER A 4 5.46 -11.93 0.99
C SER A 4 4.76 -10.62 0.58
N MET A 5 3.57 -10.71 0.00
CA MET A 5 2.75 -9.59 -0.47
C MET A 5 1.35 -10.07 -0.89
N ASP A 6 0.43 -9.17 -1.19
CA ASP A 6 -0.96 -9.46 -1.53
C ASP A 6 -1.27 -9.57 -3.05
N GLY A 7 -0.32 -9.22 -3.91
CA GLY A 7 -0.54 -9.16 -5.36
C GLY A 7 -0.81 -10.49 -6.07
N TYR A 8 -0.74 -11.63 -5.39
CA TYR A 8 -0.86 -12.95 -6.01
C TYR A 8 -2.23 -13.25 -6.60
N THR A 9 -3.28 -12.68 -6.05
CA THR A 9 -4.67 -12.86 -6.49
C THR A 9 -5.27 -11.60 -7.11
N ALA A 10 -4.50 -10.52 -7.20
CA ALA A 10 -4.95 -9.27 -7.82
C ALA A 10 -5.05 -9.40 -9.34
N TYR A 11 -5.81 -8.50 -9.94
CA TYR A 11 -5.77 -8.25 -11.38
C TYR A 11 -4.61 -7.31 -11.71
N GLY A 12 -4.20 -7.29 -13.00
CA GLY A 12 -3.16 -6.38 -13.47
C GLY A 12 -1.75 -6.86 -13.17
N ALA A 13 -0.79 -6.24 -13.81
CA ALA A 13 0.64 -6.48 -13.60
C ALA A 13 1.36 -5.14 -13.43
N SER A 14 1.97 -4.93 -12.27
CA SER A 14 2.79 -3.76 -12.01
C SER A 14 4.25 -4.08 -12.31
N ILE A 15 4.80 -3.45 -13.34
CA ILE A 15 6.18 -3.67 -13.79
C ILE A 15 6.93 -2.33 -13.90
N THR A 16 8.26 -2.39 -13.74
CA THR A 16 9.11 -1.22 -13.97
C THR A 16 9.55 -1.20 -15.42
N LYS A 17 9.20 -0.12 -16.13
CA LYS A 17 9.61 0.12 -17.52
C LYS A 17 10.20 1.51 -17.62
N ASP A 18 11.40 1.60 -18.20
CA ASP A 18 12.13 2.87 -18.40
C ASP A 18 12.26 3.70 -17.09
N GLY A 19 12.41 3.02 -15.95
CA GLY A 19 12.53 3.64 -14.63
C GLY A 19 11.20 4.07 -13.99
N ASN A 20 10.07 3.87 -14.66
CA ASN A 20 8.74 4.16 -14.13
C ASN A 20 8.01 2.88 -13.75
N LYS A 21 7.24 2.92 -12.66
CA LYS A 21 6.32 1.85 -12.30
C LYS A 21 5.02 2.04 -13.09
N GLU A 22 4.73 1.07 -13.96
CA GLU A 22 3.52 1.05 -14.78
C GLU A 22 2.66 -0.16 -14.41
N THR A 23 1.35 0.04 -14.38
CA THR A 23 0.39 -1.05 -14.18
C THR A 23 -0.30 -1.34 -15.51
N TYR A 24 -0.22 -2.58 -15.96
CA TYR A 24 -0.85 -3.07 -17.17
C TYR A 24 -2.07 -3.90 -16.84
N ASP A 25 -3.14 -3.69 -17.59
CA ASP A 25 -4.32 -4.53 -17.46
C ASP A 25 -4.00 -5.95 -17.91
N CYS A 26 -4.17 -6.90 -17.01
CA CYS A 26 -4.15 -8.30 -17.33
C CYS A 26 -5.11 -9.06 -16.40
N PRO A 27 -5.69 -10.18 -16.86
CA PRO A 27 -6.59 -10.96 -16.03
C PRO A 27 -5.85 -11.51 -14.80
N ALA A 28 -6.58 -11.63 -13.70
CA ALA A 28 -6.09 -12.32 -12.52
C ALA A 28 -5.74 -13.79 -12.83
N PRO A 29 -4.90 -14.44 -12.03
CA PRO A 29 -4.60 -15.86 -12.19
C PRO A 29 -5.88 -16.70 -12.18
N TYR A 30 -5.97 -17.69 -13.06
CA TYR A 30 -7.11 -18.61 -13.12
C TYR A 30 -7.29 -19.42 -11.82
N GLY A 31 -6.21 -19.70 -11.13
CA GLY A 31 -6.20 -20.41 -9.86
C GLY A 31 -4.95 -20.09 -9.07
N PHE A 32 -5.08 -20.18 -7.78
CA PHE A 32 -4.00 -19.95 -6.82
C PHE A 32 -3.95 -21.11 -5.82
N VAL A 33 -2.75 -21.60 -5.53
CA VAL A 33 -2.50 -22.60 -4.50
C VAL A 33 -1.46 -22.05 -3.53
N MET A 34 -1.83 -21.95 -2.28
CA MET A 34 -0.92 -21.63 -1.17
C MET A 34 -0.76 -22.91 -0.32
N ASP A 35 0.48 -23.32 -0.16
CA ASP A 35 0.85 -24.39 0.77
C ASP A 35 1.44 -23.74 2.02
N PRO A 36 0.75 -23.80 3.18
CA PRO A 36 1.19 -23.14 4.39
C PRO A 36 2.46 -23.74 4.98
N GLU A 37 2.75 -25.04 4.77
CA GLU A 37 3.99 -25.69 5.22
C GLU A 37 5.18 -25.12 4.45
N ILE A 38 5.09 -25.04 3.12
CA ILE A 38 6.13 -24.43 2.26
C ILE A 38 6.30 -22.95 2.61
N ALA A 39 5.21 -22.23 2.86
CA ALA A 39 5.26 -20.83 3.24
C ALA A 39 5.95 -20.60 4.60
N ALA A 40 5.69 -21.46 5.58
CA ALA A 40 6.30 -21.40 6.92
C ALA A 40 7.80 -21.73 6.90
N GLU A 41 8.25 -22.62 6.00
CA GLU A 41 9.66 -22.97 5.80
C GLU A 41 10.44 -21.93 4.95
N ALA A 42 9.75 -20.99 4.32
CA ALA A 42 10.38 -19.98 3.50
C ALA A 42 11.26 -19.01 4.35
N PRO A 43 12.21 -18.27 3.73
CA PRO A 43 12.97 -17.26 4.43
C PRO A 43 12.08 -16.30 5.23
N LYS A 44 12.40 -16.07 6.51
CA LYS A 44 11.56 -15.30 7.44
C LYS A 44 11.32 -13.87 6.97
N GLU A 45 12.23 -13.31 6.20
CA GLU A 45 12.10 -11.99 5.59
C GLU A 45 10.91 -11.91 4.64
N LEU A 46 10.50 -13.02 4.02
CA LEU A 46 9.34 -13.04 3.12
C LEU A 46 8.04 -12.93 3.91
N ALA A 47 7.88 -13.72 4.98
CA ALA A 47 6.73 -13.61 5.86
C ALA A 47 6.68 -12.24 6.58
N ALA A 48 7.81 -11.71 7.01
CA ALA A 48 7.91 -10.36 7.57
C ALA A 48 7.51 -9.27 6.56
N SER A 49 7.91 -9.42 5.29
CA SER A 49 7.48 -8.54 4.20
C SER A 49 5.96 -8.59 4.00
N GLY A 50 5.37 -9.79 3.96
CA GLY A 50 3.92 -9.94 3.83
C GLY A 50 3.15 -9.43 5.04
N TYR A 51 3.67 -9.64 6.25
CA TYR A 51 3.07 -9.08 7.46
C TYR A 51 3.05 -7.54 7.41
N ALA A 52 4.16 -6.93 6.97
CA ALA A 52 4.26 -5.49 6.80
C ALA A 52 3.33 -4.96 5.70
N ASP A 53 3.12 -5.73 4.63
CA ASP A 53 2.15 -5.40 3.58
C ASP A 53 0.70 -5.55 4.10
N LEU A 54 0.41 -6.57 4.90
CA LEU A 54 -0.93 -6.76 5.44
C LEU A 54 -1.31 -5.71 6.49
N ILE A 55 -0.41 -5.31 7.39
CA ILE A 55 -0.70 -4.27 8.41
C ILE A 55 -0.99 -2.91 7.77
N ALA A 56 -0.46 -2.66 6.57
CA ALA A 56 -0.71 -1.45 5.79
C ALA A 56 -2.20 -1.26 5.43
N LYS A 57 -3.01 -2.32 5.44
CA LYS A 57 -4.45 -2.25 5.17
C LYS A 57 -5.20 -1.45 6.23
N ILE A 58 -4.61 -1.23 7.41
CA ILE A 58 -5.18 -0.38 8.46
C ILE A 58 -5.16 1.11 8.05
N PRO A 59 -4.00 1.75 7.79
CA PRO A 59 -3.99 3.14 7.30
C PRO A 59 -4.60 3.29 5.91
N ALA A 60 -4.49 2.30 5.01
CA ALA A 60 -5.17 2.34 3.71
C ALA A 60 -6.69 2.43 3.85
N ALA A 61 -7.29 1.71 4.81
CA ALA A 61 -8.70 1.82 5.12
C ALA A 61 -9.07 3.21 5.65
N ALA A 62 -8.25 3.79 6.52
CA ALA A 62 -8.47 5.16 7.02
C ALA A 62 -8.42 6.20 5.87
N ASP A 63 -7.47 6.06 4.95
CA ASP A 63 -7.40 6.90 3.74
C ASP A 63 -8.67 6.74 2.87
N TRP A 64 -9.18 5.53 2.72
CA TRP A 64 -10.42 5.31 1.96
C TRP A 64 -11.64 5.89 2.66
N MET A 65 -11.72 5.78 3.99
CA MET A 65 -12.76 6.46 4.77
C MET A 65 -12.73 7.97 4.57
N LEU A 66 -11.54 8.59 4.57
CA LEU A 66 -11.39 10.02 4.29
C LEU A 66 -11.86 10.38 2.87
N ALA A 67 -11.51 9.57 1.88
CA ALA A 67 -11.95 9.77 0.50
C ALA A 67 -13.47 9.61 0.35
N ASP A 68 -14.10 8.66 1.07
CA ASP A 68 -15.54 8.47 1.08
C ASP A 68 -16.28 9.65 1.72
N VAL A 69 -15.84 10.10 2.89
CA VAL A 69 -16.44 11.23 3.61
C VAL A 69 -16.32 12.54 2.83
N THR A 70 -15.18 12.75 2.16
CA THR A 70 -14.97 13.92 1.30
C THR A 70 -15.66 13.82 -0.06
N GLY A 71 -16.30 12.69 -0.37
CA GLY A 71 -17.03 12.47 -1.62
C GLY A 71 -16.15 12.20 -2.85
N ASN A 72 -14.87 11.97 -2.64
CA ASN A 72 -13.92 11.69 -3.74
C ASN A 72 -14.05 10.25 -4.26
N GLU A 73 -14.15 9.27 -3.35
CA GLU A 73 -14.20 7.86 -3.73
C GLU A 73 -15.00 7.06 -2.70
N LYS A 74 -16.14 6.52 -3.12
CA LYS A 74 -17.02 5.75 -2.25
C LYS A 74 -16.41 4.41 -1.86
N ILE A 75 -16.61 4.03 -0.59
CA ILE A 75 -16.29 2.68 -0.14
C ILE A 75 -17.20 1.68 -0.86
N ASP A 76 -16.58 0.65 -1.43
CA ASP A 76 -17.27 -0.55 -1.90
C ASP A 76 -17.36 -1.55 -0.74
N ASP A 77 -18.56 -1.80 -0.26
CA ASP A 77 -18.81 -2.63 0.92
C ASP A 77 -18.25 -4.05 0.77
N PHE A 78 -18.37 -4.64 -0.42
CA PHE A 78 -17.87 -5.99 -0.66
C PHE A 78 -16.34 -6.08 -0.55
N SER A 79 -15.65 -5.19 -1.23
CA SER A 79 -14.19 -5.14 -1.21
C SER A 79 -13.66 -4.74 0.17
N TRP A 80 -14.37 -3.86 0.88
CA TRP A 80 -14.06 -3.50 2.26
C TRP A 80 -14.09 -4.71 3.19
N HIS A 81 -15.20 -5.45 3.17
CA HIS A 81 -15.37 -6.62 4.04
C HIS A 81 -14.39 -7.75 3.72
N LEU A 82 -14.04 -7.95 2.44
CA LEU A 82 -13.01 -8.93 2.07
C LEU A 82 -11.67 -8.67 2.77
N VAL A 83 -11.29 -7.40 2.96
CA VAL A 83 -10.03 -7.04 3.61
C VAL A 83 -10.18 -6.95 5.13
N GLN A 84 -11.19 -6.23 5.61
CA GLN A 84 -11.23 -5.79 7.01
C GLN A 84 -11.73 -6.88 7.98
N ASP A 85 -12.62 -7.77 7.57
CA ASP A 85 -13.26 -8.72 8.50
C ASP A 85 -12.26 -9.72 9.12
N GLY A 86 -11.28 -10.19 8.35
CA GLY A 86 -10.25 -11.14 8.82
C GLY A 86 -8.94 -10.49 9.25
N LEU A 87 -8.76 -9.18 9.03
CA LEU A 87 -7.47 -8.50 9.17
C LEU A 87 -6.88 -8.61 10.58
N LYS A 88 -7.70 -8.37 11.59
CA LYS A 88 -7.26 -8.42 12.99
C LYS A 88 -6.78 -9.80 13.40
N GLU A 89 -7.43 -10.86 12.92
CA GLU A 89 -7.03 -12.23 13.22
C GLU A 89 -5.74 -12.59 12.49
N ALA A 90 -5.61 -12.23 11.22
CA ALA A 90 -4.41 -12.47 10.43
C ALA A 90 -3.16 -11.77 10.98
N LEU A 91 -3.34 -10.63 11.67
CA LEU A 91 -2.27 -9.85 12.31
C LEU A 91 -2.05 -10.18 13.79
N SER A 92 -2.77 -11.15 14.38
CA SER A 92 -2.83 -11.35 15.84
C SER A 92 -1.55 -11.89 16.48
N ALA A 93 -0.69 -12.56 15.70
CA ALA A 93 0.42 -13.35 16.24
C ALA A 93 1.74 -13.16 15.43
N PRO A 94 2.34 -11.96 15.44
CA PRO A 94 3.55 -11.68 14.66
C PRO A 94 4.77 -12.53 15.09
N ALA A 95 4.87 -12.89 16.37
CA ALA A 95 5.97 -13.70 16.88
C ALA A 95 5.89 -15.14 16.36
N GLU A 96 4.70 -15.70 16.29
CA GLU A 96 4.43 -17.05 15.78
C GLU A 96 4.66 -17.12 14.27
N VAL A 97 4.22 -16.11 13.52
CA VAL A 97 4.54 -15.98 12.09
C VAL A 97 6.07 -15.93 11.89
N HIS A 98 6.77 -15.14 12.68
CA HIS A 98 8.23 -15.06 12.62
C HIS A 98 8.91 -16.38 13.01
N ALA A 99 8.33 -17.14 13.91
CA ALA A 99 8.83 -18.47 14.28
C ALA A 99 8.60 -19.52 13.20
N GLY A 100 7.72 -19.27 12.22
CA GLY A 100 7.33 -20.20 11.16
C GLY A 100 6.23 -21.16 11.62
N ASP A 101 5.35 -20.72 12.52
CA ASP A 101 4.17 -21.49 12.88
C ASP A 101 3.23 -21.60 11.68
N ILE A 102 2.86 -22.82 11.30
CA ILE A 102 2.09 -23.11 10.09
C ILE A 102 0.71 -22.47 10.16
N ALA A 103 0.01 -22.60 11.30
CA ALA A 103 -1.36 -22.10 11.43
C ALA A 103 -1.43 -20.57 11.36
N TYR A 104 -0.46 -19.86 11.93
CA TYR A 104 -0.41 -18.40 11.84
C TYR A 104 0.14 -17.90 10.51
N THR A 105 1.00 -18.67 9.85
CA THR A 105 1.43 -18.40 8.47
C THR A 105 0.28 -18.57 7.48
N GLU A 106 -0.59 -19.57 7.70
CA GLU A 106 -1.82 -19.76 6.93
C GLU A 106 -2.75 -18.55 7.06
N LYS A 107 -3.02 -18.07 8.29
CA LYS A 107 -3.84 -16.88 8.53
C LYS A 107 -3.28 -15.62 7.87
N LEU A 108 -1.97 -15.41 7.93
CA LEU A 108 -1.30 -14.32 7.22
C LEU A 108 -1.54 -14.44 5.71
N GLY A 109 -1.37 -15.64 5.17
CA GLY A 109 -1.59 -15.92 3.75
C GLY A 109 -3.04 -15.69 3.32
N GLU A 110 -4.00 -16.14 4.11
CA GLU A 110 -5.43 -15.88 3.86
C GLU A 110 -5.74 -14.38 3.82
N GLY A 111 -5.23 -13.60 4.78
CA GLY A 111 -5.41 -12.14 4.79
C GLY A 111 -4.84 -11.47 3.54
N LEU A 112 -3.64 -11.88 3.10
CA LEU A 112 -3.03 -11.37 1.87
C LEU A 112 -3.81 -11.77 0.62
N LEU A 113 -4.35 -13.01 0.58
CA LEU A 113 -5.19 -13.47 -0.53
C LEU A 113 -6.50 -12.71 -0.62
N MET A 114 -7.16 -12.45 0.52
CA MET A 114 -8.41 -11.69 0.57
C MET A 114 -8.18 -10.24 0.11
N SER A 115 -7.05 -9.64 0.48
CA SER A 115 -6.65 -8.32 -0.02
C SER A 115 -6.50 -8.30 -1.55
N GLY A 116 -5.84 -9.30 -2.13
CA GLY A 116 -5.73 -9.45 -3.58
C GLY A 116 -7.08 -9.68 -4.28
N PHE A 117 -7.97 -10.47 -3.68
CA PHE A 117 -9.33 -10.68 -4.21
C PHE A 117 -10.18 -9.40 -4.14
N ALA A 118 -10.02 -8.58 -3.10
CA ALA A 118 -10.69 -7.28 -3.01
C ALA A 118 -10.25 -6.34 -4.15
N MET A 119 -8.94 -6.28 -4.43
CA MET A 119 -8.42 -5.54 -5.57
C MET A 119 -8.95 -6.07 -6.91
N GLN A 120 -9.06 -7.40 -7.06
CA GLN A 120 -9.66 -8.02 -8.24
C GLN A 120 -11.13 -7.66 -8.40
N ALA A 121 -11.91 -7.71 -7.32
CA ALA A 121 -13.34 -7.43 -7.34
C ALA A 121 -13.64 -5.97 -7.71
N LEU A 122 -12.85 -5.03 -7.18
CA LEU A 122 -13.02 -3.59 -7.44
C LEU A 122 -12.32 -3.13 -8.73
N LEU A 123 -11.44 -3.95 -9.31
CA LEU A 123 -10.53 -3.55 -10.40
C LEU A 123 -9.71 -2.30 -10.04
N SER A 124 -9.33 -2.19 -8.79
CA SER A 124 -8.57 -1.08 -8.22
C SER A 124 -7.70 -1.58 -7.06
N SER A 125 -6.57 -0.92 -6.83
CA SER A 125 -5.75 -1.19 -5.64
C SER A 125 -6.28 -0.55 -4.35
N ARG A 126 -7.35 0.24 -4.45
CA ARG A 126 -7.89 1.04 -3.34
C ARG A 126 -8.16 0.26 -2.05
N PRO A 127 -8.73 -0.97 -2.08
CA PRO A 127 -8.99 -1.74 -0.87
C PRO A 127 -7.72 -2.11 -0.08
N ALA A 128 -6.57 -2.11 -0.77
CA ALA A 128 -5.30 -2.61 -0.26
C ALA A 128 -4.20 -1.56 -0.13
N SER A 129 -4.36 -0.39 -0.77
CA SER A 129 -3.30 0.59 -0.96
C SER A 129 -3.78 2.00 -0.69
N GLY A 130 -3.11 2.70 0.22
CA GLY A 130 -3.31 4.12 0.53
C GLY A 130 -2.00 4.90 0.42
N THR A 131 -1.86 5.92 1.25
CA THR A 131 -0.67 6.80 1.33
C THR A 131 0.61 6.01 1.58
N GLU A 132 0.59 4.95 2.37
CA GLU A 132 1.74 4.10 2.67
C GLU A 132 2.33 3.45 1.41
N HIS A 133 1.49 3.08 0.45
CA HIS A 133 1.94 2.54 -0.83
C HIS A 133 2.51 3.61 -1.74
N GLN A 134 2.08 4.87 -1.66
CA GLN A 134 2.69 5.96 -2.41
C GLN A 134 4.15 6.18 -2.00
N PHE A 135 4.48 6.11 -0.71
CA PHE A 135 5.86 6.09 -0.25
C PHE A 135 6.66 4.94 -0.89
N SER A 136 6.11 3.73 -0.88
CA SER A 136 6.75 2.57 -1.50
C SER A 136 6.99 2.78 -3.00
N HIS A 137 6.01 3.36 -3.73
CA HIS A 137 6.15 3.65 -5.15
C HIS A 137 7.24 4.68 -5.44
N CYS A 138 7.37 5.74 -4.63
CA CYS A 138 8.46 6.69 -4.74
C CYS A 138 9.83 6.00 -4.58
N TRP A 139 9.98 5.16 -3.57
CA TRP A 139 11.22 4.42 -3.33
C TRP A 139 11.51 3.36 -4.40
N ASP A 140 10.48 2.77 -5.01
CA ASP A 140 10.65 1.89 -6.19
C ASP A 140 11.25 2.65 -7.38
N MET A 141 10.76 3.86 -7.64
CA MET A 141 11.27 4.71 -8.72
C MET A 141 12.70 5.19 -8.46
N GLU A 142 13.11 5.26 -7.20
CA GLU A 142 14.48 5.61 -6.79
C GLU A 142 15.42 4.40 -6.69
N ASN A 143 14.93 3.18 -6.98
CA ASN A 143 15.66 1.93 -6.81
C ASN A 143 16.25 1.77 -5.41
N LEU A 144 15.46 2.01 -4.37
CA LEU A 144 15.92 1.94 -2.98
C LEU A 144 16.59 0.60 -2.69
N CYS A 145 17.85 0.67 -2.29
CA CYS A 145 18.65 -0.45 -1.86
C CYS A 145 19.12 -0.28 -0.41
N PHE A 146 19.17 -1.37 0.32
CA PHE A 146 19.78 -1.45 1.64
C PHE A 146 20.87 -2.54 1.61
N GLU A 147 22.08 -2.20 2.04
CA GLU A 147 23.25 -3.11 2.00
C GLU A 147 23.48 -3.76 0.62
N GLY A 148 23.25 -3.00 -0.46
CA GLY A 148 23.43 -3.46 -1.85
C GLY A 148 22.33 -4.39 -2.39
N LYS A 149 21.23 -4.59 -1.65
CA LYS A 149 20.08 -5.40 -2.07
C LYS A 149 18.85 -4.52 -2.22
N HIS A 150 18.02 -4.82 -3.23
CA HIS A 150 16.73 -4.16 -3.35
C HIS A 150 15.85 -4.47 -2.13
N VAL A 151 15.25 -3.44 -1.56
CA VAL A 151 14.31 -3.58 -0.45
C VAL A 151 13.00 -4.18 -0.97
N SER A 152 12.46 -5.19 -0.28
CA SER A 152 11.19 -5.82 -0.67
C SER A 152 10.02 -4.82 -0.64
N HIS A 153 8.98 -5.11 -1.41
CA HIS A 153 7.76 -4.31 -1.44
C HIS A 153 7.19 -4.09 -0.03
N GLY A 154 6.92 -5.17 0.70
CA GLY A 154 6.31 -5.07 2.02
C GLY A 154 7.16 -4.31 3.04
N PHE A 155 8.49 -4.39 3.00
CA PHE A 155 9.34 -3.59 3.88
C PHE A 155 9.23 -2.09 3.58
N LYS A 156 9.16 -1.69 2.30
CA LYS A 156 8.92 -0.30 1.93
C LYS A 156 7.53 0.15 2.38
N VAL A 157 6.51 -0.66 2.12
CA VAL A 157 5.14 -0.40 2.57
C VAL A 157 5.07 -0.31 4.09
N GLY A 158 5.77 -1.18 4.83
CA GLY A 158 5.82 -1.15 6.30
C GLY A 158 6.39 0.16 6.85
N ILE A 159 7.45 0.70 6.25
CA ILE A 159 7.96 2.02 6.63
C ILE A 159 6.98 3.13 6.24
N GLY A 160 6.37 3.03 5.04
CA GLY A 160 5.29 3.93 4.62
C GLY A 160 4.09 3.91 5.59
N THR A 161 3.75 2.74 6.14
CA THR A 161 2.70 2.57 7.16
C THR A 161 2.98 3.39 8.41
N LEU A 162 4.22 3.41 8.91
CA LEU A 162 4.59 4.25 10.06
C LEU A 162 4.39 5.73 9.76
N ALA A 163 4.83 6.19 8.59
CA ALA A 163 4.67 7.59 8.17
C ALA A 163 3.20 7.97 7.97
N SER A 164 2.42 7.10 7.32
CA SER A 164 0.98 7.31 7.11
C SER A 164 0.21 7.34 8.42
N THR A 165 0.49 6.41 9.35
CA THR A 165 -0.13 6.38 10.67
C THR A 165 0.19 7.65 11.46
N ALA A 166 1.44 8.10 11.47
CA ALA A 166 1.82 9.35 12.15
C ALA A 166 1.10 10.58 11.55
N SER A 167 0.88 10.59 10.24
CA SER A 167 0.12 11.65 9.57
C SER A 167 -1.36 11.62 9.96
N LEU A 168 -1.96 10.44 10.06
CA LEU A 168 -3.34 10.26 10.52
C LEU A 168 -3.50 10.67 12.00
N GLU A 169 -2.56 10.28 12.87
CA GLU A 169 -2.55 10.70 14.28
C GLU A 169 -2.48 12.24 14.38
N PHE A 170 -1.56 12.86 13.62
CA PHE A 170 -1.46 14.32 13.57
C PHE A 170 -2.77 14.98 13.12
N LEU A 171 -3.46 14.40 12.12
CA LEU A 171 -4.75 14.91 11.65
C LEU A 171 -5.83 14.80 12.73
N LEU A 172 -5.89 13.66 13.43
CA LEU A 172 -6.87 13.40 14.50
C LEU A 172 -6.69 14.31 15.73
N GLU A 173 -5.47 14.81 15.96
CA GLU A 173 -5.18 15.77 17.04
C GLU A 173 -5.61 17.22 16.70
N LYS A 174 -5.96 17.50 15.45
CA LYS A 174 -6.38 18.83 15.03
C LYS A 174 -7.84 19.08 15.37
N ASP A 175 -8.11 20.33 15.77
CA ASP A 175 -9.48 20.84 15.93
C ASP A 175 -10.08 21.16 14.55
N ILE A 176 -10.47 20.09 13.82
CA ILE A 176 -10.98 20.21 12.45
C ILE A 176 -12.33 20.93 12.43
N GLU A 177 -13.13 20.81 13.49
CA GLU A 177 -14.46 21.46 13.56
C GLU A 177 -14.35 22.99 13.59
N ASN A 178 -13.26 23.54 14.13
CA ASN A 178 -12.99 24.96 14.22
C ASN A 178 -11.89 25.43 13.24
N LEU A 179 -11.63 24.66 12.19
CA LEU A 179 -10.61 25.01 11.20
C LEU A 179 -10.98 26.30 10.46
N ASP A 180 -10.08 27.28 10.41
CA ASP A 180 -10.20 28.44 9.55
C ASP A 180 -9.90 28.05 8.10
N VAL A 181 -10.95 27.66 7.38
CA VAL A 181 -10.86 27.17 5.99
C VAL A 181 -10.31 28.26 5.07
N ASP A 182 -10.72 29.51 5.26
CA ASP A 182 -10.27 30.62 4.41
C ASP A 182 -8.77 30.87 4.58
N ALA A 183 -8.27 30.86 5.81
CA ALA A 183 -6.84 30.96 6.08
C ALA A 183 -6.05 29.75 5.51
N CYS A 184 -6.60 28.55 5.55
CA CYS A 184 -5.99 27.37 4.94
C CYS A 184 -5.92 27.51 3.41
N VAL A 185 -6.98 28.00 2.77
CA VAL A 185 -7.02 28.23 1.32
C VAL A 185 -6.03 29.32 0.91
N GLU A 186 -5.94 30.43 1.67
CA GLU A 186 -4.96 31.49 1.42
C GLU A 186 -3.51 31.01 1.56
N ALA A 187 -3.26 30.08 2.50
CA ALA A 187 -1.94 29.49 2.72
C ALA A 187 -1.57 28.41 1.70
N TRP A 188 -2.51 27.96 0.85
CA TRP A 188 -2.26 26.96 -0.17
C TRP A 188 -1.34 27.49 -1.25
N LYS A 189 -0.32 26.70 -1.58
CA LYS A 189 0.63 27.09 -2.63
C LYS A 189 -0.08 27.24 -3.98
N SER A 190 0.29 28.30 -4.70
CA SER A 190 -0.16 28.46 -6.09
C SER A 190 0.32 27.31 -6.99
N TRP A 191 -0.34 27.11 -8.13
CA TRP A 191 0.10 26.11 -9.09
C TRP A 191 1.53 26.37 -9.57
N GLU A 192 1.89 27.62 -9.79
CA GLU A 192 3.23 28.03 -10.22
C GLU A 192 4.30 27.61 -9.20
N GLU A 193 4.02 27.73 -7.91
CA GLU A 193 4.93 27.30 -6.83
C GLU A 193 5.02 25.77 -6.78
N GLN A 194 3.90 25.07 -6.87
CA GLN A 194 3.86 23.60 -6.89
C GLN A 194 4.57 23.05 -8.12
N GLU A 195 4.31 23.60 -9.32
CA GLU A 195 4.98 23.19 -10.55
C GLU A 195 6.50 23.35 -10.44
N LYS A 196 6.95 24.46 -9.87
CA LYS A 196 8.39 24.71 -9.64
C LYS A 196 8.99 23.63 -8.75
N GLU A 197 8.37 23.29 -7.63
CA GLU A 197 8.83 22.24 -6.72
C GLU A 197 8.86 20.87 -7.41
N ILE A 198 7.80 20.52 -8.14
CA ILE A 198 7.75 19.27 -8.92
C ILE A 198 8.92 19.20 -9.91
N ARG A 199 9.20 20.28 -10.62
CA ARG A 199 10.32 20.34 -11.58
C ARG A 199 11.68 20.24 -10.89
N GLU A 200 11.84 20.79 -9.69
CA GLU A 200 13.08 20.68 -8.89
C GLU A 200 13.28 19.26 -8.37
N VAL A 201 12.24 18.64 -7.79
CA VAL A 201 12.29 17.28 -7.24
C VAL A 201 12.57 16.23 -8.31
N PHE A 202 11.96 16.38 -9.48
CA PHE A 202 12.12 15.43 -10.59
C PHE A 202 13.13 15.89 -11.66
N ALA A 203 14.05 16.82 -11.32
CA ALA A 203 15.09 17.26 -12.21
C ALA A 203 15.93 16.08 -12.72
N GLY A 204 16.09 15.95 -14.03
CA GLY A 204 16.82 14.84 -14.66
C GLY A 204 16.03 13.51 -14.77
N LYS A 205 14.77 13.47 -14.34
CA LYS A 205 13.88 12.30 -14.42
C LYS A 205 12.65 12.62 -15.27
N PRO A 206 12.75 12.71 -16.61
CA PRO A 206 11.68 13.27 -17.46
C PRO A 206 10.37 12.48 -17.41
N GLY A 207 10.41 11.16 -17.24
CA GLY A 207 9.22 10.32 -17.09
C GLY A 207 8.46 10.61 -15.79
N HIS A 208 9.18 10.74 -14.69
CA HIS A 208 8.61 11.09 -13.37
C HIS A 208 8.06 12.53 -13.38
N LEU A 209 8.79 13.46 -14.02
CA LEU A 209 8.33 14.84 -14.16
C LEU A 209 7.03 14.92 -14.93
N ALA A 210 6.92 14.21 -16.07
CA ALA A 210 5.71 14.20 -16.88
C ALA A 210 4.49 13.66 -16.10
N ARG A 211 4.70 12.67 -15.24
CA ARG A 211 3.66 12.12 -14.37
C ARG A 211 3.28 13.09 -13.26
N GLY A 212 4.25 13.64 -12.53
CA GLY A 212 4.00 14.58 -11.44
C GLY A 212 3.34 15.90 -11.87
N LEU A 213 3.48 16.29 -13.15
CA LEU A 213 2.78 17.45 -13.71
C LEU A 213 1.36 17.14 -14.20
N LYS A 214 1.00 15.86 -14.30
CA LYS A 214 -0.32 15.41 -14.77
C LYS A 214 -1.28 15.12 -13.62
N GLU A 215 -0.78 14.63 -12.51
CA GLU A 215 -1.51 14.34 -11.28
C GLU A 215 -1.66 15.59 -10.41
#